data_1d92854ce17e92344c551e8d55d4713f
#
_entry.id   1d92854ce17e92344c551e8d55d4713f
#
_cell.length_a   1.000
_cell.length_b   1.000
_cell.length_c   1.000
_cell.angle_alpha   90.00
_cell.angle_beta   90.00
_cell.angle_gamma   90.00
#
_symmetry.space_group_name_H-M   'P 1'
#
loop_
_entity.id
_entity.type
_entity.pdbx_description
1 polymer ?
#
loop_
_entity_poly.entity_id
_entity_poly.type
_entity_poly.pdbx_seq_one_letter_code
_entity_poly.pdbx_strand_id
1 'polypeptide(L)'
;MNDLICIEADRMIDGRAGALVGPARVVIQGERITTAGPVDRVTAPEGARRISLGARTLLPGLIDAHVHLKGWRSSNPDDVLITPHPLAALRAAADCRKLLYAGFTTVRDCGGCLGPHLRDAIAGKEIPGPRILTAYRGLSQTGRVKKVTWAVDITPLRQEVDGIDDCVRVVREHIGLGADLIKVSITGRVYAPQSDPGQTAYRQDEIKAIVDEAHRMGRRVAAHAQATQGIKNGILGGVDSIEHGIYLDEQACEWMRERNTTLVPTLAYFYRIATIGESLGSPAYAVRKAKEVVEAHMKSFALAMRMGLTIGMGTDFEGSALFPHGENATEFELMVQGGMAEHDVIVAATATNAAILGIEQKVGTLEKGKLADLIAVPGDPLKDISRLRHVEFVMQEGRIARSNVEGLSEELL
;
A
#
# COMPACT_ATOMS: atom_id res chain seq x y z
N MET A 1 12.49 29.30 15.24
CA MET A 1 12.32 28.60 16.54
C MET A 1 12.97 27.24 16.43
N ASN A 2 13.58 26.76 17.49
CA ASN A 2 14.29 25.47 17.46
C ASN A 2 13.23 24.36 17.46
N ASP A 3 12.89 23.81 16.28
CA ASP A 3 11.90 22.73 16.13
C ASP A 3 12.49 21.38 16.57
N LEU A 4 13.02 21.36 17.78
CA LEU A 4 13.65 20.19 18.37
C LEU A 4 12.63 19.46 19.25
N ILE A 5 12.32 18.20 18.89
CA ILE A 5 11.35 17.35 19.58
C ILE A 5 12.07 16.11 20.11
N CYS A 6 11.74 15.70 21.33
CA CYS A 6 12.24 14.51 21.97
C CYS A 6 11.05 13.65 22.40
N ILE A 7 10.86 12.49 21.72
CA ILE A 7 9.78 11.54 21.98
C ILE A 7 10.33 10.37 22.77
N GLU A 8 9.64 9.99 23.84
CA GLU A 8 9.97 8.83 24.67
C GLU A 8 8.78 7.86 24.75
N ALA A 9 9.07 6.56 24.68
CA ALA A 9 8.10 5.49 24.83
C ALA A 9 8.72 4.30 25.57
N ASP A 10 7.88 3.48 26.23
CA ASP A 10 8.35 2.29 26.92
C ASP A 10 8.94 1.24 25.98
N ARG A 11 8.56 1.27 24.71
CA ARG A 11 9.00 0.33 23.67
C ARG A 11 9.15 0.99 22.31
N MET A 12 10.06 0.44 21.51
CA MET A 12 10.26 0.84 20.12
C MET A 12 10.60 -0.36 19.24
N ILE A 13 9.99 -0.42 18.08
CA ILE A 13 10.38 -1.28 16.96
C ILE A 13 10.87 -0.34 15.86
N ASP A 14 12.14 -0.40 15.51
CA ASP A 14 12.76 0.58 14.61
C ASP A 14 12.52 0.31 13.13
N GLY A 15 11.80 -0.76 12.79
CA GLY A 15 11.52 -1.17 11.40
C GLY A 15 12.62 -2.01 10.76
N ARG A 16 13.72 -2.31 11.47
CA ARG A 16 14.78 -3.23 11.01
C ARG A 16 14.55 -4.63 11.55
N ALA A 17 15.27 -5.59 11.01
CA ALA A 17 15.31 -6.96 11.53
C ALA A 17 16.02 -7.01 12.90
N GLY A 18 15.42 -6.40 13.91
CA GLY A 18 16.00 -6.28 15.24
C GLY A 18 14.97 -6.47 16.36
N ALA A 19 15.45 -6.64 17.57
CA ALA A 19 14.61 -6.84 18.75
C ALA A 19 13.87 -5.54 19.14
N LEU A 20 12.75 -5.71 19.83
CA LEU A 20 12.06 -4.66 20.56
C LEU A 20 13.04 -3.95 21.51
N VAL A 21 13.13 -2.63 21.40
CA VAL A 21 13.96 -1.78 22.24
C VAL A 21 13.07 -1.11 23.29
N GLY A 22 13.49 -1.09 24.54
CA GLY A 22 12.73 -0.36 25.56
C GLY A 22 13.50 -0.13 26.86
N PRO A 23 13.27 1.01 27.53
CA PRO A 23 12.64 2.25 27.04
C PRO A 23 13.44 2.94 25.92
N ALA A 24 12.75 3.63 25.03
CA ALA A 24 13.36 4.20 23.84
C ALA A 24 13.09 5.70 23.67
N ARG A 25 13.98 6.35 22.93
CA ARG A 25 13.92 7.77 22.64
C ARG A 25 14.20 8.04 21.16
N VAL A 26 13.43 8.94 20.58
CA VAL A 26 13.65 9.50 19.23
C VAL A 26 13.79 11.01 19.35
N VAL A 27 14.86 11.56 18.80
CA VAL A 27 15.09 13.01 18.73
C VAL A 27 14.92 13.45 17.27
N ILE A 28 14.14 14.51 17.08
CA ILE A 28 13.73 15.02 15.79
C ILE A 28 14.12 16.51 15.72
N GLN A 29 14.64 16.93 14.58
CA GLN A 29 14.87 18.34 14.28
C GLN A 29 14.19 18.70 12.95
N GLY A 30 13.21 19.59 13.02
CA GLY A 30 12.35 19.88 11.88
C GLY A 30 11.61 18.61 11.42
N GLU A 31 11.80 18.23 10.18
CA GLU A 31 11.15 17.05 9.57
C GLU A 31 11.92 15.74 9.75
N ARG A 32 13.13 15.76 10.38
CA ARG A 32 14.04 14.61 10.33
C ARG A 32 14.44 14.08 11.70
N ILE A 33 14.60 12.76 11.74
CA ILE A 33 15.18 12.05 12.89
C ILE A 33 16.68 12.38 12.93
N THR A 34 17.16 12.86 14.07
CA THR A 34 18.60 13.08 14.33
C THR A 34 19.25 11.90 15.04
N THR A 35 18.51 11.22 15.92
CA THR A 35 18.92 9.99 16.57
C THR A 35 17.71 9.23 17.10
N ALA A 36 17.79 7.90 17.18
CA ALA A 36 16.80 7.02 17.80
C ALA A 36 17.50 5.82 18.47
N GLY A 37 16.96 5.34 19.58
CA GLY A 37 17.51 4.19 20.28
C GLY A 37 17.10 4.12 21.75
N PRO A 38 17.74 3.22 22.56
CA PRO A 38 17.50 3.12 24.00
C PRO A 38 17.76 4.45 24.72
N VAL A 39 16.97 4.75 25.76
CA VAL A 39 17.09 6.03 26.51
C VAL A 39 18.45 6.21 27.18
N ASP A 40 19.16 5.13 27.50
CA ASP A 40 20.51 5.15 28.08
C ASP A 40 21.59 5.49 27.05
N ARG A 41 21.31 5.39 25.76
CA ARG A 41 22.23 5.68 24.64
C ARG A 41 21.89 6.94 23.88
N VAL A 42 20.66 7.42 23.99
CA VAL A 42 20.19 8.62 23.29
C VAL A 42 19.95 9.73 24.31
N THR A 43 20.79 10.76 24.29
CA THR A 43 20.65 11.92 25.17
C THR A 43 19.47 12.79 24.72
N ALA A 44 18.61 13.19 25.67
CA ALA A 44 17.57 14.19 25.40
C ALA A 44 18.21 15.59 25.33
N PRO A 45 18.11 16.31 24.21
CA PRO A 45 18.72 17.62 24.08
C PRO A 45 18.06 18.63 25.03
N GLU A 46 18.86 19.58 25.53
CA GLU A 46 18.36 20.71 26.30
C GLU A 46 17.48 21.61 25.42
N GLY A 47 16.35 22.09 25.97
CA GLY A 47 15.40 22.93 25.25
C GLY A 47 14.51 22.19 24.24
N ALA A 48 14.61 20.87 24.09
CA ALA A 48 13.72 20.11 23.24
C ALA A 48 12.30 20.05 23.83
N ARG A 49 11.28 20.20 22.98
CA ARG A 49 9.89 19.85 23.35
C ARG A 49 9.82 18.38 23.66
N ARG A 50 9.45 18.02 24.89
CA ARG A 50 9.37 16.64 25.33
C ARG A 50 7.97 16.08 25.13
N ILE A 51 7.87 14.88 24.53
CA ILE A 51 6.64 14.11 24.35
C ILE A 51 6.83 12.75 24.98
N SER A 52 6.04 12.46 26.00
CA SER A 52 6.03 11.13 26.65
C SER A 52 4.82 10.35 26.15
N LEU A 53 5.08 9.20 25.53
CA LEU A 53 4.05 8.28 25.04
C LEU A 53 3.74 7.15 26.05
N GLY A 54 4.49 7.05 27.13
CA GLY A 54 4.26 6.07 28.20
C GLY A 54 4.24 4.63 27.70
N ALA A 55 3.26 3.84 28.16
CA ALA A 55 3.16 2.39 27.92
C ALA A 55 2.84 1.99 26.47
N ARG A 56 3.25 2.78 25.49
CA ARG A 56 3.05 2.52 24.05
C ARG A 56 4.31 1.95 23.41
N THR A 57 4.12 1.33 22.25
CA THR A 57 5.21 0.95 21.35
C THR A 57 5.28 1.94 20.20
N LEU A 58 6.45 2.54 20.03
CA LEU A 58 6.78 3.45 18.94
C LEU A 58 7.26 2.64 17.72
N LEU A 59 6.75 2.96 16.54
CA LEU A 59 7.10 2.32 15.26
C LEU A 59 7.32 3.38 14.17
N PRO A 60 7.98 3.02 13.05
CA PRO A 60 7.92 3.85 11.84
C PRO A 60 6.47 3.99 11.36
N GLY A 61 6.18 5.07 10.66
CA GLY A 61 4.91 5.20 9.95
C GLY A 61 4.68 4.03 8.99
N LEU A 62 3.48 3.49 9.01
CA LEU A 62 3.10 2.34 8.18
C LEU A 62 2.99 2.74 6.70
N ILE A 63 3.28 1.79 5.84
CA ILE A 63 3.21 1.94 4.39
C ILE A 63 2.28 0.87 3.83
N ASP A 64 1.22 1.27 3.11
CA ASP A 64 0.39 0.36 2.33
C ASP A 64 0.82 0.41 0.85
N ALA A 65 1.40 -0.68 0.36
CA ALA A 65 1.94 -0.74 -0.99
C ALA A 65 0.90 -1.02 -2.09
N HIS A 66 -0.38 -1.12 -1.73
CA HIS A 66 -1.45 -1.33 -2.69
C HIS A 66 -2.79 -0.83 -2.21
N VAL A 67 -3.14 0.38 -2.57
CA VAL A 67 -4.47 0.97 -2.34
C VAL A 67 -5.03 1.55 -3.64
N HIS A 68 -6.31 1.95 -3.61
CA HIS A 68 -6.97 2.70 -4.66
C HIS A 68 -7.71 3.92 -4.09
N LEU A 69 -7.26 5.12 -4.41
CA LEU A 69 -7.84 6.37 -3.94
C LEU A 69 -8.94 6.86 -4.89
N LYS A 70 -10.04 6.12 -4.99
CA LYS A 70 -11.12 6.34 -5.96
C LYS A 70 -12.32 7.10 -5.38
N GLY A 71 -12.43 7.20 -4.06
CA GLY A 71 -13.59 7.81 -3.41
C GLY A 71 -14.90 7.02 -3.56
N TRP A 72 -14.81 5.70 -3.75
CA TRP A 72 -15.97 4.82 -3.84
C TRP A 72 -16.60 4.58 -2.47
N ARG A 73 -17.90 4.24 -2.47
CA ARG A 73 -18.63 3.94 -1.24
C ARG A 73 -19.46 2.66 -1.33
N SER A 74 -19.78 2.22 -2.53
CA SER A 74 -20.53 1.01 -2.81
C SER A 74 -19.60 -0.15 -3.16
N SER A 75 -20.04 -1.36 -2.81
CA SER A 75 -19.41 -2.61 -3.26
C SER A 75 -19.88 -3.02 -4.67
N ASN A 76 -20.80 -2.27 -5.27
CA ASN A 76 -21.18 -2.46 -6.66
C ASN A 76 -20.20 -1.70 -7.56
N PRO A 77 -19.50 -2.38 -8.48
CA PRO A 77 -18.54 -1.74 -9.38
C PRO A 77 -19.18 -0.71 -10.33
N ASP A 78 -20.49 -0.78 -10.54
CA ASP A 78 -21.22 0.18 -11.39
C ASP A 78 -21.44 1.54 -10.71
N ASP A 79 -21.29 1.63 -9.38
CA ASP A 79 -21.43 2.89 -8.63
C ASP A 79 -20.43 3.97 -9.07
N VAL A 80 -19.27 3.54 -9.51
CA VAL A 80 -18.24 4.45 -10.08
C VAL A 80 -18.77 5.22 -11.29
N LEU A 81 -19.68 4.64 -12.06
CA LEU A 81 -20.18 5.18 -13.30
C LEU A 81 -21.15 6.34 -13.08
N ILE A 82 -21.80 6.35 -11.89
CA ILE A 82 -22.79 7.35 -11.51
C ILE A 82 -22.28 8.33 -10.46
N THR A 83 -21.07 8.13 -9.91
CA THR A 83 -20.47 9.04 -8.92
C THR A 83 -19.82 10.22 -9.63
N PRO A 84 -20.28 11.46 -9.46
CA PRO A 84 -19.66 12.63 -10.03
C PRO A 84 -18.19 12.79 -9.57
N HIS A 85 -17.28 13.15 -10.47
CA HIS A 85 -15.85 13.31 -10.17
C HIS A 85 -15.56 14.24 -8.96
N PRO A 86 -16.22 15.42 -8.81
CA PRO A 86 -16.00 16.26 -7.63
C PRO A 86 -16.37 15.57 -6.32
N LEU A 87 -17.46 14.79 -6.30
CA LEU A 87 -17.86 14.03 -5.13
C LEU A 87 -16.87 12.90 -4.83
N ALA A 88 -16.39 12.20 -5.86
CA ALA A 88 -15.35 11.18 -5.71
C ALA A 88 -14.06 11.77 -5.12
N ALA A 89 -13.62 12.95 -5.58
CA ALA A 89 -12.44 13.63 -5.05
C ALA A 89 -12.60 14.03 -3.57
N LEU A 90 -13.73 14.59 -3.17
CA LEU A 90 -14.02 14.93 -1.77
C LEU A 90 -14.03 13.69 -0.86
N ARG A 91 -14.62 12.58 -1.34
CA ARG A 91 -14.62 11.31 -0.63
C ARG A 91 -13.20 10.72 -0.50
N ALA A 92 -12.42 10.77 -1.58
CA ALA A 92 -11.03 10.30 -1.59
C ALA A 92 -10.13 11.14 -0.66
N ALA A 93 -10.33 12.45 -0.56
CA ALA A 93 -9.65 13.30 0.41
C ALA A 93 -9.98 12.90 1.86
N ALA A 94 -11.26 12.60 2.14
CA ALA A 94 -11.65 12.05 3.45
C ALA A 94 -11.03 10.68 3.74
N ASP A 95 -10.84 9.85 2.72
CA ASP A 95 -10.16 8.54 2.84
C ASP A 95 -8.67 8.70 3.09
N CYS A 96 -8.00 9.68 2.47
CA CYS A 96 -6.60 10.02 2.77
C CYS A 96 -6.41 10.36 4.25
N ARG A 97 -7.32 11.15 4.84
CA ARG A 97 -7.28 11.44 6.29
C ARG A 97 -7.45 10.18 7.14
N LYS A 98 -8.37 9.26 6.76
CA LYS A 98 -8.55 8.00 7.49
C LYS A 98 -7.29 7.13 7.45
N LEU A 99 -6.64 7.03 6.29
CA LEU A 99 -5.37 6.30 6.13
C LEU A 99 -4.30 6.87 7.04
N LEU A 100 -4.09 8.19 7.02
CA LEU A 100 -3.11 8.86 7.89
C LEU A 100 -3.42 8.62 9.37
N TYR A 101 -4.68 8.74 9.77
CA TYR A 101 -5.10 8.55 11.17
C TYR A 101 -5.01 7.09 11.63
N ALA A 102 -5.06 6.14 10.71
CA ALA A 102 -4.78 4.73 10.96
C ALA A 102 -3.27 4.40 10.97
N GLY A 103 -2.41 5.42 10.87
CA GLY A 103 -0.95 5.27 10.95
C GLY A 103 -0.25 5.02 9.61
N PHE A 104 -0.98 4.96 8.50
CA PHE A 104 -0.37 4.84 7.18
C PHE A 104 0.12 6.21 6.70
N THR A 105 1.40 6.51 6.94
CA THR A 105 2.01 7.78 6.55
C THR A 105 2.43 7.82 5.08
N THR A 106 2.46 6.68 4.42
CA THR A 106 2.74 6.55 2.99
C THR A 106 1.85 5.48 2.37
N VAL A 107 1.38 5.71 1.13
CA VAL A 107 0.62 4.72 0.36
C VAL A 107 1.06 4.69 -1.10
N ARG A 108 0.94 3.50 -1.74
CA ARG A 108 1.05 3.35 -3.20
C ARG A 108 -0.35 3.18 -3.79
N ASP A 109 -0.84 4.23 -4.46
CA ASP A 109 -2.10 4.20 -5.20
C ASP A 109 -1.90 3.49 -6.55
N CYS A 110 -2.45 2.31 -6.67
CA CYS A 110 -2.36 1.46 -7.85
C CYS A 110 -3.37 1.82 -8.95
N GLY A 111 -3.87 3.03 -8.93
CA GLY A 111 -4.67 3.64 -9.99
C GLY A 111 -6.09 4.02 -9.58
N GLY A 112 -6.60 5.05 -10.24
CA GLY A 112 -7.92 5.60 -9.95
C GLY A 112 -8.13 7.04 -10.42
N CYS A 113 -7.20 7.61 -11.17
CA CYS A 113 -7.14 8.97 -11.75
C CYS A 113 -7.07 10.14 -10.75
N LEU A 114 -7.43 9.99 -9.49
CA LEU A 114 -7.39 11.06 -8.48
C LEU A 114 -6.03 11.19 -7.79
N GLY A 115 -5.19 10.14 -7.84
CA GLY A 115 -3.92 10.05 -7.11
C GLY A 115 -2.99 11.25 -7.26
N PRO A 116 -2.67 11.74 -8.48
CA PRO A 116 -1.82 12.92 -8.65
C PRO A 116 -2.38 14.18 -7.99
N HIS A 117 -3.69 14.42 -8.11
CA HIS A 117 -4.35 15.59 -7.52
C HIS A 117 -4.38 15.55 -6.00
N LEU A 118 -4.64 14.37 -5.42
CA LEU A 118 -4.59 14.16 -3.96
C LEU A 118 -3.17 14.32 -3.43
N ARG A 119 -2.17 13.75 -4.12
CA ARG A 119 -0.75 13.92 -3.78
C ARG A 119 -0.37 15.40 -3.72
N ASP A 120 -0.72 16.15 -4.77
CA ASP A 120 -0.35 17.55 -4.88
C ASP A 120 -1.06 18.41 -3.82
N ALA A 121 -2.35 18.17 -3.53
CA ALA A 121 -3.09 18.84 -2.47
C ALA A 121 -2.53 18.51 -1.06
N ILE A 122 -2.11 17.27 -0.81
CA ILE A 122 -1.47 16.88 0.47
C ILE A 122 -0.08 17.53 0.58
N ALA A 123 0.72 17.50 -0.50
CA ALA A 123 2.03 18.17 -0.52
C ALA A 123 1.93 19.69 -0.34
N GLY A 124 0.88 20.31 -0.90
CA GLY A 124 0.53 21.70 -0.69
C GLY A 124 -0.04 22.01 0.70
N LYS A 125 -0.27 20.99 1.54
CA LYS A 125 -0.89 21.12 2.88
C LYS A 125 -2.32 21.67 2.84
N GLU A 126 -3.03 21.45 1.75
CA GLU A 126 -4.43 21.87 1.59
C GLU A 126 -5.39 20.86 2.24
N ILE A 127 -5.00 19.56 2.29
CA ILE A 127 -5.73 18.49 2.94
C ILE A 127 -4.78 17.56 3.70
N PRO A 128 -5.20 16.95 4.83
CA PRO A 128 -4.42 15.94 5.53
C PRO A 128 -4.45 14.60 4.79
N GLY A 129 -3.32 13.91 4.73
CA GLY A 129 -3.23 12.59 4.11
C GLY A 129 -1.82 12.00 4.12
N PRO A 130 -1.67 10.74 3.73
CA PRO A 130 -0.37 10.09 3.60
C PRO A 130 0.42 10.65 2.41
N ARG A 131 1.72 10.45 2.40
CA ARG A 131 2.53 10.58 1.18
C ARG A 131 2.02 9.58 0.14
N ILE A 132 1.71 10.05 -1.06
CA ILE A 132 1.15 9.21 -2.12
C ILE A 132 2.19 9.01 -3.24
N LEU A 133 2.42 7.75 -3.61
CA LEU A 133 2.99 7.38 -4.90
C LEU A 133 1.87 6.81 -5.74
N THR A 134 1.64 7.33 -6.95
CA THR A 134 0.46 6.97 -7.74
C THR A 134 0.80 6.48 -9.13
N ALA A 135 0.05 5.47 -9.60
CA ALA A 135 0.10 4.99 -10.98
C ALA A 135 -0.79 5.80 -11.94
N TYR A 136 -1.53 6.79 -11.43
CA TYR A 136 -2.56 7.52 -12.16
C TYR A 136 -3.69 6.57 -12.60
N ARG A 137 -3.53 5.83 -13.69
CA ARG A 137 -4.47 4.78 -14.15
C ARG A 137 -3.75 3.46 -14.35
N GLY A 138 -4.46 2.35 -14.16
CA GLY A 138 -3.92 1.04 -14.51
C GLY A 138 -4.04 0.77 -16.00
N LEU A 139 -2.99 0.19 -16.61
CA LEU A 139 -3.00 -0.27 -17.99
C LEU A 139 -3.73 -1.61 -18.09
N SER A 140 -4.53 -1.79 -19.13
CA SER A 140 -5.33 -2.97 -19.39
C SER A 140 -5.42 -3.24 -20.88
N GLN A 141 -5.37 -4.50 -21.29
CA GLN A 141 -5.59 -4.90 -22.66
C GLN A 141 -7.05 -4.63 -23.07
N THR A 142 -7.30 -4.29 -24.34
CA THR A 142 -8.65 -4.11 -24.90
C THR A 142 -9.51 -5.36 -24.69
N GLY A 143 -10.80 -5.14 -24.43
CA GLY A 143 -11.79 -6.21 -24.28
C GLY A 143 -11.75 -7.00 -22.98
N ARG A 144 -10.79 -6.68 -22.09
CA ARG A 144 -10.62 -7.41 -20.83
C ARG A 144 -11.57 -6.97 -19.74
N VAL A 145 -11.96 -5.71 -19.72
CA VAL A 145 -13.00 -5.19 -18.85
C VAL A 145 -14.21 -4.89 -19.73
N LYS A 146 -15.37 -5.42 -19.33
CA LYS A 146 -16.61 -5.12 -20.06
C LYS A 146 -16.75 -3.61 -20.21
N LYS A 147 -16.77 -3.13 -21.45
CA LYS A 147 -17.23 -1.77 -21.73
C LYS A 147 -18.71 -1.73 -21.40
N VAL A 148 -19.06 -1.07 -20.31
CA VAL A 148 -20.45 -0.75 -20.08
C VAL A 148 -20.78 0.36 -21.08
N THR A 149 -21.57 0.05 -22.09
CA THR A 149 -22.10 1.01 -23.04
C THR A 149 -23.20 1.79 -22.37
N TRP A 150 -22.85 2.87 -21.68
CA TRP A 150 -23.79 3.82 -21.13
C TRP A 150 -24.04 4.93 -22.16
N ALA A 151 -25.20 5.56 -22.02
CA ALA A 151 -25.54 6.73 -22.85
C ALA A 151 -24.71 7.99 -22.52
N VAL A 152 -23.74 7.89 -21.61
CA VAL A 152 -22.86 9.00 -21.15
C VAL A 152 -21.42 8.60 -21.35
N ASP A 153 -20.61 9.54 -21.79
CA ASP A 153 -19.16 9.38 -21.88
C ASP A 153 -18.56 9.39 -20.48
N ILE A 154 -17.95 8.28 -20.10
CA ILE A 154 -17.34 8.08 -18.77
C ILE A 154 -15.84 7.97 -18.97
N THR A 155 -15.10 8.85 -18.30
CA THR A 155 -13.64 8.77 -18.27
C THR A 155 -13.20 7.41 -17.75
N PRO A 156 -12.55 6.58 -18.55
CA PRO A 156 -12.19 5.23 -18.14
C PRO A 156 -11.21 5.27 -16.97
N LEU A 157 -11.50 4.49 -15.91
CA LEU A 157 -10.61 4.32 -14.74
C LEU A 157 -9.32 3.59 -15.10
N ARG A 158 -9.28 3.00 -16.27
CA ARG A 158 -8.17 2.27 -16.83
C ARG A 158 -7.91 2.74 -18.24
N GLN A 159 -6.65 2.68 -18.64
CA GLN A 159 -6.23 2.93 -20.00
C GLN A 159 -6.15 1.60 -20.73
N GLU A 160 -6.94 1.43 -21.80
CA GLU A 160 -6.78 0.30 -22.74
C GLU A 160 -5.57 0.56 -23.63
N VAL A 161 -4.74 -0.47 -23.78
CA VAL A 161 -3.43 -0.39 -24.46
C VAL A 161 -3.14 -1.71 -25.13
N ASP A 162 -2.82 -1.70 -26.43
CA ASP A 162 -2.52 -2.89 -27.22
C ASP A 162 -1.34 -2.64 -28.16
N GLY A 163 -0.46 -3.63 -28.27
CA GLY A 163 0.73 -3.58 -29.12
C GLY A 163 1.86 -2.76 -28.54
N ILE A 164 3.07 -3.03 -29.02
CA ILE A 164 4.32 -2.48 -28.46
C ILE A 164 4.35 -0.95 -28.50
N ASP A 165 4.03 -0.36 -29.67
CA ASP A 165 4.11 1.10 -29.86
C ASP A 165 3.14 1.85 -28.96
N ASP A 166 1.91 1.31 -28.79
CA ASP A 166 0.92 1.91 -27.91
C ASP A 166 1.31 1.75 -26.43
N CYS A 167 1.86 0.61 -26.05
CA CYS A 167 2.41 0.40 -24.70
C CYS A 167 3.46 1.46 -24.35
N VAL A 168 4.42 1.70 -25.24
CA VAL A 168 5.47 2.71 -25.05
C VAL A 168 4.86 4.13 -24.97
N ARG A 169 3.95 4.47 -25.88
CA ARG A 169 3.28 5.78 -25.91
C ARG A 169 2.54 6.06 -24.61
N VAL A 170 1.73 5.11 -24.14
CA VAL A 170 0.88 5.31 -22.95
C VAL A 170 1.70 5.35 -21.66
N VAL A 171 2.80 4.58 -21.54
CA VAL A 171 3.73 4.70 -20.41
C VAL A 171 4.27 6.14 -20.31
N ARG A 172 4.70 6.72 -21.45
CA ARG A 172 5.17 8.12 -21.50
C ARG A 172 4.08 9.12 -21.11
N GLU A 173 2.86 8.92 -21.61
CA GLU A 173 1.71 9.77 -21.25
C GLU A 173 1.42 9.74 -19.76
N HIS A 174 1.38 8.53 -19.15
CA HIS A 174 1.12 8.41 -17.71
C HIS A 174 2.19 9.11 -16.87
N ILE A 175 3.46 8.93 -17.23
CA ILE A 175 4.56 9.62 -16.55
C ILE A 175 4.44 11.14 -16.73
N GLY A 176 4.09 11.61 -17.94
CA GLY A 176 3.83 13.02 -18.22
C GLY A 176 2.64 13.61 -17.46
N LEU A 177 1.67 12.77 -17.08
CA LEU A 177 0.52 13.11 -16.25
C LEU A 177 0.79 12.96 -14.75
N GLY A 178 2.05 12.71 -14.36
CA GLY A 178 2.49 12.69 -12.97
C GLY A 178 2.46 11.32 -12.30
N ALA A 179 2.45 10.22 -13.07
CA ALA A 179 2.57 8.89 -12.48
C ALA A 179 3.97 8.65 -11.90
N ASP A 180 4.02 8.16 -10.66
CA ASP A 180 5.25 7.79 -9.93
C ASP A 180 5.69 6.35 -10.24
N LEU A 181 4.77 5.53 -10.74
CA LEU A 181 4.96 4.14 -11.16
C LEU A 181 3.98 3.80 -12.27
N ILE A 182 4.20 2.65 -12.90
CA ILE A 182 3.23 2.08 -13.86
C ILE A 182 2.53 0.89 -13.20
N LYS A 183 1.20 0.83 -13.35
CA LYS A 183 0.39 -0.35 -12.97
C LYS A 183 -0.16 -1.01 -14.22
N VAL A 184 0.11 -2.29 -14.37
CA VAL A 184 -0.39 -3.10 -15.50
C VAL A 184 -1.19 -4.30 -15.03
N SER A 185 -2.21 -4.68 -15.78
CA SER A 185 -3.02 -5.88 -15.46
C SER A 185 -2.74 -6.99 -16.46
N ILE A 186 -1.99 -7.99 -16.03
CA ILE A 186 -1.50 -9.08 -16.89
C ILE A 186 -2.25 -10.40 -16.73
N THR A 187 -3.25 -10.45 -15.84
CA THR A 187 -4.15 -11.61 -15.69
C THR A 187 -5.62 -11.21 -15.52
N GLY A 188 -6.56 -12.17 -15.49
CA GLY A 188 -7.96 -12.00 -15.12
C GLY A 188 -8.16 -11.54 -13.69
N ARG A 189 -9.42 -11.32 -13.31
CA ARG A 189 -9.82 -10.74 -12.03
C ARG A 189 -11.02 -11.46 -11.42
N VAL A 190 -11.01 -11.50 -10.09
CA VAL A 190 -12.18 -11.94 -9.31
C VAL A 190 -13.34 -10.95 -9.49
N TYR A 191 -13.08 -9.66 -9.31
CA TYR A 191 -14.12 -8.62 -9.30
C TYR A 191 -14.42 -8.06 -10.71
N ALA A 192 -14.64 -8.98 -11.68
CA ALA A 192 -15.09 -8.65 -13.02
C ALA A 192 -15.93 -9.81 -13.58
N PRO A 193 -17.17 -9.57 -14.05
CA PRO A 193 -18.11 -10.66 -14.37
C PRO A 193 -17.63 -11.59 -15.48
N GLN A 194 -17.01 -11.05 -16.53
CA GLN A 194 -16.56 -11.80 -17.71
C GLN A 194 -15.06 -12.11 -17.70
N SER A 195 -14.38 -11.88 -16.58
CA SER A 195 -12.94 -12.11 -16.44
C SER A 195 -12.70 -13.37 -15.62
N ASP A 196 -11.81 -14.23 -16.10
CA ASP A 196 -11.37 -15.43 -15.38
C ASP A 196 -10.00 -15.14 -14.73
N PRO A 197 -9.87 -15.30 -13.40
CA PRO A 197 -8.57 -15.14 -12.71
C PRO A 197 -7.45 -15.99 -13.30
N GLY A 198 -7.78 -17.15 -13.89
CA GLY A 198 -6.84 -18.07 -14.54
C GLY A 198 -6.34 -17.65 -15.92
N GLN A 199 -6.93 -16.61 -16.54
CA GLN A 199 -6.54 -16.17 -17.87
C GLN A 199 -5.39 -15.17 -17.84
N THR A 200 -4.49 -15.24 -18.84
CA THR A 200 -3.46 -14.23 -19.10
C THR A 200 -4.02 -13.09 -19.96
N ALA A 201 -3.41 -11.91 -19.84
CA ALA A 201 -3.55 -10.79 -20.76
C ALA A 201 -2.18 -10.49 -21.34
N TYR A 202 -2.06 -9.54 -22.20
CA TYR A 202 -0.82 -9.12 -22.82
C TYR A 202 0.13 -10.26 -23.25
N ARG A 203 0.73 -10.09 -24.38
CA ARG A 203 1.84 -10.94 -24.83
C ARG A 203 3.11 -10.55 -24.06
N GLN A 204 4.06 -11.45 -24.05
CA GLN A 204 5.35 -11.26 -23.37
C GLN A 204 6.10 -10.00 -23.87
N ASP A 205 6.07 -9.75 -25.17
CA ASP A 205 6.72 -8.59 -25.80
C ASP A 205 6.05 -7.26 -25.42
N GLU A 206 4.73 -7.23 -25.24
CA GLU A 206 4.00 -6.05 -24.75
C GLU A 206 4.34 -5.74 -23.29
N ILE A 207 4.37 -6.77 -22.42
CA ILE A 207 4.78 -6.59 -21.00
C ILE A 207 6.21 -6.04 -20.96
N LYS A 208 7.11 -6.62 -21.74
CA LYS A 208 8.50 -6.16 -21.80
C LYS A 208 8.60 -4.71 -22.30
N ALA A 209 7.82 -4.31 -23.28
CA ALA A 209 7.81 -2.93 -23.78
C ALA A 209 7.35 -1.93 -22.74
N ILE A 210 6.31 -2.27 -21.94
CA ILE A 210 5.85 -1.46 -20.81
C ILE A 210 6.97 -1.30 -19.77
N VAL A 211 7.61 -2.42 -19.39
CA VAL A 211 8.65 -2.42 -18.36
C VAL A 211 9.90 -1.67 -18.81
N ASP A 212 10.42 -1.98 -19.99
CA ASP A 212 11.63 -1.34 -20.52
C ASP A 212 11.46 0.19 -20.59
N GLU A 213 10.30 0.66 -21.06
CA GLU A 213 10.04 2.09 -21.16
C GLU A 213 9.86 2.75 -19.79
N ALA A 214 9.15 2.10 -18.87
CA ALA A 214 9.00 2.59 -17.51
C ALA A 214 10.36 2.69 -16.80
N HIS A 215 11.16 1.65 -16.86
CA HIS A 215 12.51 1.61 -16.25
C HIS A 215 13.45 2.63 -16.87
N ARG A 216 13.43 2.79 -18.22
CA ARG A 216 14.18 3.83 -18.92
C ARG A 216 13.85 5.24 -18.40
N MET A 217 12.62 5.46 -17.97
CA MET A 217 12.15 6.72 -17.39
C MET A 217 12.22 6.75 -15.85
N GLY A 218 12.90 5.78 -15.22
CA GLY A 218 13.09 5.70 -13.78
C GLY A 218 11.83 5.41 -12.99
N ARG A 219 10.86 4.67 -13.58
CA ARG A 219 9.61 4.26 -12.94
C ARG A 219 9.53 2.76 -12.78
N ARG A 220 9.07 2.30 -11.62
CA ARG A 220 8.81 0.89 -11.32
C ARG A 220 7.48 0.44 -11.91
N VAL A 221 7.34 -0.87 -12.12
CA VAL A 221 6.13 -1.49 -12.67
C VAL A 221 5.54 -2.47 -11.68
N ALA A 222 4.29 -2.22 -11.26
CA ALA A 222 3.49 -3.12 -10.43
C ALA A 222 2.48 -3.88 -11.30
N ALA A 223 2.49 -5.21 -11.23
CA ALA A 223 1.66 -6.07 -12.08
C ALA A 223 0.55 -6.76 -11.28
N HIS A 224 -0.73 -6.46 -11.60
CA HIS A 224 -1.83 -7.33 -11.18
C HIS A 224 -1.67 -8.68 -11.88
N ALA A 225 -1.38 -9.73 -11.13
CA ALA A 225 -1.11 -11.07 -11.63
C ALA A 225 -1.64 -12.14 -10.68
N GLN A 226 -2.66 -12.86 -11.13
CA GLN A 226 -3.33 -13.90 -10.34
C GLN A 226 -3.00 -15.30 -10.87
N ALA A 227 -3.08 -15.52 -12.19
CA ALA A 227 -2.79 -16.81 -12.84
C ALA A 227 -1.30 -17.10 -12.91
N THR A 228 -0.90 -18.35 -12.69
CA THR A 228 0.49 -18.83 -12.74
C THR A 228 1.24 -18.40 -14.00
N GLN A 229 0.63 -18.60 -15.18
CA GLN A 229 1.29 -18.22 -16.43
C GLN A 229 1.44 -16.70 -16.57
N GLY A 230 0.46 -15.91 -16.11
CA GLY A 230 0.54 -14.46 -16.10
C GLY A 230 1.62 -13.95 -15.15
N ILE A 231 1.73 -14.55 -13.95
CA ILE A 231 2.79 -14.27 -12.98
C ILE A 231 4.17 -14.50 -13.65
N LYS A 232 4.37 -15.67 -14.27
CA LYS A 232 5.60 -16.00 -14.99
C LYS A 232 5.90 -15.03 -16.13
N ASN A 233 4.89 -14.65 -16.91
CA ASN A 233 5.04 -13.65 -17.97
C ASN A 233 5.47 -12.29 -17.42
N GLY A 234 4.89 -11.86 -16.30
CA GLY A 234 5.26 -10.62 -15.62
C GLY A 234 6.72 -10.63 -15.15
N ILE A 235 7.13 -11.71 -14.47
CA ILE A 235 8.51 -11.88 -13.98
C ILE A 235 9.51 -11.86 -15.15
N LEU A 236 9.23 -12.60 -16.22
CA LEU A 236 10.07 -12.64 -17.42
C LEU A 236 10.07 -11.30 -18.17
N GLY A 237 8.97 -10.54 -18.09
CA GLY A 237 8.86 -9.17 -18.61
C GLY A 237 9.64 -8.15 -17.79
N GLY A 238 10.06 -8.49 -16.55
CA GLY A 238 10.88 -7.65 -15.69
C GLY A 238 10.10 -6.74 -14.74
N VAL A 239 8.84 -7.08 -14.40
CA VAL A 239 8.06 -6.28 -13.45
C VAL A 239 8.70 -6.28 -12.05
N ASP A 240 8.58 -5.16 -11.32
CA ASP A 240 9.20 -4.99 -10.00
C ASP A 240 8.39 -5.66 -8.89
N SER A 241 7.07 -5.68 -9.01
CA SER A 241 6.20 -6.36 -8.04
C SER A 241 5.05 -7.11 -8.69
N ILE A 242 4.75 -8.28 -8.14
CA ILE A 242 3.54 -9.07 -8.39
C ILE A 242 2.53 -8.72 -7.31
N GLU A 243 1.39 -8.22 -7.74
CA GLU A 243 0.26 -7.94 -6.88
C GLU A 243 -0.69 -9.14 -6.86
N HIS A 244 -1.15 -9.51 -5.68
CA HIS A 244 -2.00 -10.68 -5.39
C HIS A 244 -1.25 -12.01 -5.41
N GLY A 245 -0.74 -12.48 -6.55
CA GLY A 245 0.02 -13.73 -6.61
C GLY A 245 -0.78 -14.97 -6.22
N ILE A 246 -2.08 -15.07 -6.63
CA ILE A 246 -3.02 -16.09 -6.12
C ILE A 246 -2.56 -17.53 -6.43
N TYR A 247 -2.01 -17.77 -7.62
CA TYR A 247 -1.59 -19.09 -8.07
C TYR A 247 -0.09 -19.13 -8.33
N LEU A 248 0.72 -18.84 -7.31
CA LEU A 248 2.18 -19.04 -7.35
C LEU A 248 2.51 -20.53 -7.40
N ASP A 249 3.52 -20.89 -8.19
CA ASP A 249 4.19 -22.17 -8.12
C ASP A 249 5.68 -21.99 -7.74
N GLU A 250 6.38 -23.08 -7.45
CA GLU A 250 7.79 -23.05 -7.03
C GLU A 250 8.68 -22.38 -8.07
N GLN A 251 8.46 -22.66 -9.37
CA GLN A 251 9.24 -22.05 -10.45
C GLN A 251 9.05 -20.53 -10.52
N ALA A 252 7.81 -20.03 -10.33
CA ALA A 252 7.56 -18.60 -10.27
C ALA A 252 8.28 -17.96 -9.06
N CYS A 253 8.28 -18.63 -7.91
CA CYS A 253 9.00 -18.17 -6.72
C CYS A 253 10.51 -18.14 -6.95
N GLU A 254 11.09 -19.15 -7.57
CA GLU A 254 12.52 -19.17 -7.95
C GLU A 254 12.87 -17.98 -8.83
N TRP A 255 12.10 -17.73 -9.90
CA TRP A 255 12.32 -16.63 -10.81
C TRP A 255 12.12 -15.25 -10.15
N MET A 256 11.13 -15.12 -9.25
CA MET A 256 10.95 -13.88 -8.45
C MET A 256 12.20 -13.57 -7.61
N ARG A 257 12.75 -14.59 -6.94
CA ARG A 257 13.96 -14.44 -6.13
C ARG A 257 15.18 -14.09 -6.99
N GLU A 258 15.39 -14.76 -8.10
CA GLU A 258 16.52 -14.51 -9.02
C GLU A 258 16.47 -13.11 -9.62
N ARG A 259 15.29 -12.58 -9.87
CA ARG A 259 15.07 -11.28 -10.52
C ARG A 259 14.73 -10.15 -9.54
N ASN A 260 14.72 -10.43 -8.24
CA ASN A 260 14.34 -9.50 -7.18
C ASN A 260 12.92 -8.92 -7.38
N THR A 261 12.01 -9.70 -7.99
CA THR A 261 10.59 -9.33 -8.09
C THR A 261 9.92 -9.58 -6.74
N THR A 262 9.19 -8.60 -6.22
CA THR A 262 8.57 -8.67 -4.90
C THR A 262 7.11 -9.14 -4.97
N LEU A 263 6.56 -9.66 -3.87
CA LEU A 263 5.14 -10.00 -3.74
C LEU A 263 4.44 -9.00 -2.85
N VAL A 264 3.26 -8.50 -3.28
CA VAL A 264 2.31 -7.75 -2.45
C VAL A 264 0.99 -8.51 -2.46
N PRO A 265 0.69 -9.32 -1.42
CA PRO A 265 -0.31 -10.38 -1.50
C PRO A 265 -1.76 -9.89 -1.47
N THR A 266 -2.09 -8.83 -0.74
CA THR A 266 -3.47 -8.29 -0.61
C THR A 266 -4.50 -9.35 -0.16
N LEU A 267 -4.16 -10.12 0.88
CA LEU A 267 -4.99 -11.21 1.39
C LEU A 267 -6.38 -10.72 1.84
N ALA A 268 -6.42 -9.54 2.47
CA ALA A 268 -7.63 -8.95 3.00
C ALA A 268 -8.69 -8.71 1.92
N TYR A 269 -8.29 -8.37 0.69
CA TYR A 269 -9.22 -8.11 -0.39
C TYR A 269 -10.12 -9.31 -0.67
N PHE A 270 -9.52 -10.46 -1.01
CA PHE A 270 -10.28 -11.67 -1.37
C PHE A 270 -10.96 -12.29 -0.17
N TYR A 271 -10.33 -12.24 1.00
CA TYR A 271 -10.91 -12.73 2.25
C TYR A 271 -12.21 -12.00 2.60
N ARG A 272 -12.23 -10.66 2.52
CA ARG A 272 -13.44 -9.86 2.81
C ARG A 272 -14.54 -10.11 1.79
N ILE A 273 -14.24 -10.25 0.49
CA ILE A 273 -15.25 -10.62 -0.51
C ILE A 273 -15.86 -11.97 -0.18
N ALA A 274 -15.05 -12.97 0.16
CA ALA A 274 -15.51 -14.33 0.42
C ALA A 274 -16.35 -14.46 1.69
N THR A 275 -16.04 -13.67 2.73
CA THR A 275 -16.65 -13.80 4.07
C THR A 275 -17.83 -12.86 4.32
N ILE A 276 -17.69 -11.59 3.97
CA ILE A 276 -18.68 -10.55 4.25
C ILE A 276 -19.20 -9.84 2.99
N GLY A 277 -18.69 -10.18 1.81
CA GLY A 277 -19.04 -9.51 0.55
C GLY A 277 -20.54 -9.56 0.25
N GLU A 278 -21.18 -10.70 0.47
CA GLU A 278 -22.62 -10.88 0.23
C GLU A 278 -23.46 -9.93 1.08
N SER A 279 -23.18 -9.82 2.37
CA SER A 279 -23.91 -8.94 3.30
C SER A 279 -23.70 -7.44 3.01
N LEU A 280 -22.62 -7.08 2.30
CA LEU A 280 -22.26 -5.72 1.90
C LEU A 280 -22.58 -5.42 0.42
N GLY A 281 -23.38 -6.28 -0.22
CA GLY A 281 -23.91 -6.04 -1.56
C GLY A 281 -22.92 -6.32 -2.72
N SER A 282 -21.90 -7.12 -2.49
CA SER A 282 -21.04 -7.59 -3.58
C SER A 282 -21.81 -8.47 -4.57
N PRO A 283 -21.55 -8.35 -5.86
CA PRO A 283 -22.16 -9.21 -6.85
C PRO A 283 -21.91 -10.70 -6.58
N ALA A 284 -22.92 -11.56 -6.74
CA ALA A 284 -22.83 -13.00 -6.44
C ALA A 284 -21.67 -13.71 -7.16
N TYR A 285 -21.35 -13.27 -8.40
CA TYR A 285 -20.20 -13.83 -9.14
C TYR A 285 -18.86 -13.54 -8.46
N ALA A 286 -18.71 -12.36 -7.85
CA ALA A 286 -17.48 -11.94 -7.16
C ALA A 286 -17.31 -12.76 -5.88
N VAL A 287 -18.37 -12.93 -5.09
CA VAL A 287 -18.36 -13.76 -3.87
C VAL A 287 -18.00 -15.21 -4.19
N ARG A 288 -18.62 -15.80 -5.23
CA ARG A 288 -18.29 -17.16 -5.66
C ARG A 288 -16.81 -17.29 -6.03
N LYS A 289 -16.30 -16.44 -6.94
CA LYS A 289 -14.90 -16.48 -7.36
C LYS A 289 -13.92 -16.25 -6.20
N ALA A 290 -14.25 -15.34 -5.27
CA ALA A 290 -13.42 -15.11 -4.10
C ALA A 290 -13.34 -16.35 -3.21
N LYS A 291 -14.46 -17.04 -2.95
CA LYS A 291 -14.47 -18.32 -2.21
C LYS A 291 -13.61 -19.40 -2.87
N GLU A 292 -13.58 -19.44 -4.21
CA GLU A 292 -12.76 -20.39 -4.98
C GLU A 292 -11.26 -20.13 -4.87
N VAL A 293 -10.84 -18.85 -4.70
CA VAL A 293 -9.41 -18.47 -4.73
C VAL A 293 -8.76 -18.29 -3.37
N VAL A 294 -9.52 -18.03 -2.29
CA VAL A 294 -8.96 -17.71 -0.96
C VAL A 294 -8.01 -18.78 -0.44
N GLU A 295 -8.35 -20.05 -0.55
CA GLU A 295 -7.50 -21.15 -0.07
C GLU A 295 -6.20 -21.25 -0.89
N ALA A 296 -6.29 -21.14 -2.22
CA ALA A 296 -5.12 -21.14 -3.11
C ALA A 296 -4.22 -19.94 -2.81
N HIS A 297 -4.80 -18.78 -2.54
CA HIS A 297 -4.07 -17.57 -2.20
C HIS A 297 -3.27 -17.70 -0.91
N MET A 298 -3.87 -18.25 0.15
CA MET A 298 -3.17 -18.53 1.40
C MET A 298 -2.04 -19.56 1.22
N LYS A 299 -2.25 -20.60 0.38
CA LYS A 299 -1.19 -21.57 0.03
C LYS A 299 -0.04 -20.91 -0.73
N SER A 300 -0.34 -20.01 -1.67
CA SER A 300 0.65 -19.20 -2.40
C SER A 300 1.45 -18.30 -1.48
N PHE A 301 0.79 -17.63 -0.53
CA PHE A 301 1.45 -16.80 0.47
C PHE A 301 2.43 -17.65 1.35
N ALA A 302 1.96 -18.81 1.84
CA ALA A 302 2.82 -19.73 2.59
C ALA A 302 3.98 -20.28 1.75
N LEU A 303 3.75 -20.54 0.45
CA LEU A 303 4.82 -20.95 -0.47
C LEU A 303 5.85 -19.83 -0.63
N ALA A 304 5.42 -18.61 -0.85
CA ALA A 304 6.28 -17.44 -1.00
C ALA A 304 7.22 -17.26 0.21
N MET A 305 6.68 -17.40 1.43
CA MET A 305 7.48 -17.36 2.66
C MET A 305 8.52 -18.48 2.71
N ARG A 306 8.11 -19.74 2.46
CA ARG A 306 9.04 -20.87 2.46
C ARG A 306 10.15 -20.73 1.43
N MET A 307 9.85 -20.15 0.28
CA MET A 307 10.82 -19.89 -0.80
C MET A 307 11.69 -18.64 -0.56
N GLY A 308 11.47 -17.91 0.55
CA GLY A 308 12.26 -16.73 0.93
C GLY A 308 12.05 -15.54 0.03
N LEU A 309 10.83 -15.33 -0.49
CA LEU A 309 10.52 -14.14 -1.28
C LEU A 309 10.49 -12.89 -0.42
N THR A 310 10.83 -11.75 -1.02
CA THR A 310 10.55 -10.44 -0.43
C THR A 310 9.04 -10.18 -0.53
N ILE A 311 8.37 -10.07 0.61
CA ILE A 311 6.92 -9.86 0.71
C ILE A 311 6.67 -8.50 1.36
N GLY A 312 5.96 -7.64 0.63
CA GLY A 312 5.43 -6.37 1.15
C GLY A 312 4.00 -6.52 1.67
N MET A 313 3.54 -5.52 2.37
CA MET A 313 2.15 -5.38 2.84
C MET A 313 1.37 -4.49 1.88
N GLY A 314 0.17 -4.90 1.49
CA GLY A 314 -0.78 -4.09 0.72
C GLY A 314 -2.18 -4.65 0.83
N THR A 315 -3.20 -3.80 0.77
CA THR A 315 -4.60 -4.21 1.06
C THR A 315 -5.49 -4.33 -0.17
N ASP A 316 -5.21 -3.58 -1.24
CA ASP A 316 -6.12 -3.35 -2.38
C ASP A 316 -7.45 -2.66 -1.97
N PHE A 317 -7.45 -1.94 -0.85
CA PHE A 317 -8.63 -1.21 -0.38
C PHE A 317 -8.89 0.05 -1.22
N GLU A 318 -10.18 0.43 -1.32
CA GLU A 318 -10.63 1.47 -2.25
C GLU A 318 -11.66 2.44 -1.67
N GLY A 319 -11.97 2.36 -0.36
CA GLY A 319 -12.83 3.28 0.37
C GLY A 319 -14.31 2.90 0.42
N SER A 320 -14.72 1.77 -0.18
CA SER A 320 -16.08 1.23 -0.04
C SER A 320 -16.32 0.62 1.35
N ALA A 321 -17.56 0.30 1.67
CA ALA A 321 -17.90 -0.38 2.93
C ALA A 321 -17.23 -1.76 3.05
N LEU A 322 -16.98 -2.44 1.92
CA LEU A 322 -16.29 -3.71 1.88
C LEU A 322 -14.78 -3.55 2.07
N PHE A 323 -14.20 -2.45 1.58
CA PHE A 323 -12.76 -2.18 1.57
C PHE A 323 -12.47 -0.78 2.17
N PRO A 324 -12.79 -0.56 3.44
CA PRO A 324 -12.74 0.77 4.04
C PRO A 324 -11.30 1.19 4.35
N HIS A 325 -10.90 2.34 3.84
CA HIS A 325 -9.65 2.96 4.30
C HIS A 325 -9.74 3.28 5.79
N GLY A 326 -8.66 3.00 6.51
CA GLY A 326 -8.59 3.07 7.98
C GLY A 326 -8.68 1.71 8.66
N GLU A 327 -9.14 0.64 7.98
CA GLU A 327 -9.14 -0.74 8.46
C GLU A 327 -8.03 -1.60 7.80
N ASN A 328 -7.03 -0.96 7.21
CA ASN A 328 -5.95 -1.61 6.46
C ASN A 328 -5.12 -2.60 7.32
N ALA A 329 -5.12 -2.43 8.64
CA ALA A 329 -4.49 -3.37 9.59
C ALA A 329 -5.09 -4.80 9.55
N THR A 330 -6.23 -5.01 8.89
CA THR A 330 -6.79 -6.35 8.60
C THR A 330 -5.80 -7.23 7.83
N GLU A 331 -4.98 -6.65 6.95
CA GLU A 331 -3.96 -7.38 6.20
C GLU A 331 -2.91 -7.99 7.15
N PHE A 332 -2.50 -7.28 8.19
CA PHE A 332 -1.52 -7.76 9.17
C PHE A 332 -1.98 -9.04 9.86
N GLU A 333 -3.24 -9.07 10.29
CA GLU A 333 -3.82 -10.24 10.96
C GLU A 333 -3.85 -11.45 10.02
N LEU A 334 -4.18 -11.23 8.74
CA LEU A 334 -4.21 -12.30 7.75
C LEU A 334 -2.79 -12.77 7.37
N MET A 335 -1.80 -11.88 7.33
CA MET A 335 -0.40 -12.27 7.13
C MET A 335 0.10 -13.13 8.31
N VAL A 336 -0.23 -12.77 9.55
CA VAL A 336 0.09 -13.59 10.74
C VAL A 336 -0.67 -14.91 10.70
N GLN A 337 -1.96 -14.91 10.37
CA GLN A 337 -2.75 -16.13 10.19
C GLN A 337 -2.17 -17.05 9.10
N GLY A 338 -1.58 -16.45 8.07
CA GLY A 338 -0.85 -17.16 7.00
C GLY A 338 0.51 -17.71 7.41
N GLY A 339 0.98 -17.44 8.64
CA GLY A 339 2.21 -17.97 9.24
C GLY A 339 3.40 -17.02 9.25
N MET A 340 3.23 -15.74 8.88
CA MET A 340 4.29 -14.74 9.00
C MET A 340 4.40 -14.29 10.47
N ALA A 341 5.61 -14.15 11.00
CA ALA A 341 5.81 -13.65 12.35
C ALA A 341 5.40 -12.16 12.45
N GLU A 342 4.86 -11.74 13.58
CA GLU A 342 4.39 -10.37 13.83
C GLU A 342 5.46 -9.32 13.52
N HIS A 343 6.71 -9.61 13.89
CA HIS A 343 7.85 -8.75 13.57
C HIS A 343 8.02 -8.57 12.06
N ASP A 344 7.96 -9.67 11.29
CA ASP A 344 8.18 -9.65 9.85
C ASP A 344 7.03 -8.94 9.13
N VAL A 345 5.79 -9.03 9.66
CA VAL A 345 4.64 -8.26 9.17
C VAL A 345 4.89 -6.75 9.36
N ILE A 346 5.42 -6.32 10.51
CA ILE A 346 5.75 -4.92 10.76
C ILE A 346 6.86 -4.45 9.81
N VAL A 347 7.89 -5.26 9.58
CA VAL A 347 8.96 -4.97 8.62
C VAL A 347 8.42 -4.91 7.19
N ALA A 348 7.50 -5.81 6.82
CA ALA A 348 6.82 -5.79 5.51
C ALA A 348 6.06 -4.47 5.28
N ALA A 349 5.37 -3.95 6.31
CA ALA A 349 4.60 -2.72 6.26
C ALA A 349 5.44 -1.44 6.47
N THR A 350 6.74 -1.55 6.66
CA THR A 350 7.65 -0.41 6.93
C THR A 350 8.87 -0.45 6.00
N ALA A 351 9.97 -1.04 6.42
CA ALA A 351 11.23 -1.06 5.67
C ALA A 351 11.10 -1.74 4.30
N THR A 352 10.45 -2.92 4.24
CA THR A 352 10.29 -3.65 2.97
C THR A 352 9.44 -2.85 1.99
N ASN A 353 8.31 -2.30 2.42
CA ASN A 353 7.49 -1.47 1.55
C ASN A 353 8.20 -0.20 1.11
N ALA A 354 9.00 0.44 1.98
CA ALA A 354 9.83 1.58 1.59
C ALA A 354 10.80 1.21 0.46
N ALA A 355 11.43 0.02 0.53
CA ALA A 355 12.29 -0.50 -0.52
C ALA A 355 11.52 -0.85 -1.81
N ILE A 356 10.33 -1.48 -1.70
CA ILE A 356 9.45 -1.76 -2.84
C ILE A 356 9.05 -0.48 -3.56
N LEU A 357 8.86 0.61 -2.83
CA LEU A 357 8.49 1.90 -3.38
C LEU A 357 9.70 2.74 -3.84
N GLY A 358 10.94 2.34 -3.52
CA GLY A 358 12.17 3.08 -3.86
C GLY A 358 12.36 4.36 -3.03
N ILE A 359 11.86 4.36 -1.80
CA ILE A 359 11.92 5.51 -0.88
C ILE A 359 12.58 5.15 0.46
N GLU A 360 13.27 4.03 0.54
CA GLU A 360 13.93 3.51 1.75
C GLU A 360 14.96 4.47 2.34
N GLN A 361 15.51 5.37 1.55
CA GLN A 361 16.39 6.42 2.05
C GLN A 361 15.65 7.53 2.81
N LYS A 362 14.33 7.61 2.66
CA LYS A 362 13.50 8.67 3.25
C LYS A 362 12.70 8.21 4.45
N VAL A 363 12.13 6.99 4.41
CA VAL A 363 11.17 6.46 5.40
C VAL A 363 11.36 4.94 5.62
N GLY A 364 10.50 4.35 6.42
CA GLY A 364 10.41 2.90 6.66
C GLY A 364 11.18 2.39 7.87
N THR A 365 12.10 3.20 8.42
CA THR A 365 12.81 2.88 9.68
C THR A 365 13.03 4.13 10.51
N LEU A 366 13.20 3.97 11.83
CA LEU A 366 13.53 5.05 12.77
C LEU A 366 15.05 5.25 12.83
N GLU A 367 15.62 5.81 11.76
CA GLU A 367 17.06 6.03 11.64
C GLU A 367 17.41 7.49 11.40
N LYS A 368 18.62 7.86 11.82
CA LYS A 368 19.17 9.21 11.58
C LYS A 368 19.11 9.60 10.09
N GLY A 369 18.59 10.79 9.85
CA GLY A 369 18.49 11.40 8.52
C GLY A 369 17.17 11.11 7.80
N LYS A 370 16.40 10.11 8.23
CA LYS A 370 15.07 9.82 7.67
C LYS A 370 14.02 10.81 8.16
N LEU A 371 12.94 10.92 7.43
CA LEU A 371 11.79 11.74 7.82
C LEU A 371 11.18 11.18 9.11
N ALA A 372 10.70 12.07 9.95
CA ALA A 372 10.05 11.73 11.20
C ALA A 372 8.60 11.32 10.95
N ASP A 373 8.45 10.19 10.26
CA ASP A 373 7.20 9.47 10.06
C ASP A 373 7.16 8.34 11.09
N LEU A 374 6.35 8.48 12.14
CA LEU A 374 6.27 7.52 13.22
C LEU A 374 4.87 7.45 13.82
N ILE A 375 4.56 6.29 14.39
CA ILE A 375 3.30 6.03 15.06
C ILE A 375 3.53 5.44 16.44
N ALA A 376 2.51 5.51 17.29
CA ALA A 376 2.51 4.76 18.53
C ALA A 376 1.18 4.00 18.74
N VAL A 377 1.31 2.75 19.20
CA VAL A 377 0.19 1.86 19.50
C VAL A 377 0.23 1.41 20.96
N PRO A 378 -0.92 1.09 21.59
CA PRO A 378 -0.94 0.60 22.95
C PRO A 378 -0.34 -0.80 23.06
N GLY A 379 0.43 -1.08 24.11
CA GLY A 379 0.96 -2.41 24.40
C GLY A 379 2.08 -2.85 23.46
N ASP A 380 2.14 -4.15 23.18
CA ASP A 380 3.21 -4.81 22.44
C ASP A 380 2.64 -5.51 21.19
N PRO A 381 2.85 -4.96 19.98
CA PRO A 381 2.33 -5.54 18.73
C PRO A 381 3.06 -6.83 18.30
N LEU A 382 4.20 -7.17 18.90
CA LEU A 382 4.86 -8.47 18.67
C LEU A 382 4.19 -9.62 19.42
N LYS A 383 3.32 -9.32 20.39
CA LYS A 383 2.49 -10.31 21.10
C LYS A 383 1.07 -10.36 20.57
N ASP A 384 0.62 -9.27 19.98
CA ASP A 384 -0.75 -9.11 19.49
C ASP A 384 -0.74 -8.08 18.34
N ILE A 385 -0.65 -8.57 17.11
CA ILE A 385 -0.57 -7.73 15.91
C ILE A 385 -1.81 -6.85 15.75
N SER A 386 -2.97 -7.23 16.34
CA SER A 386 -4.21 -6.46 16.28
C SER A 386 -4.10 -5.09 16.96
N ARG A 387 -3.05 -4.86 17.78
CA ARG A 387 -2.73 -3.54 18.34
C ARG A 387 -2.54 -2.48 17.27
N LEU A 388 -2.10 -2.86 16.09
CA LEU A 388 -1.95 -1.94 14.95
C LEU A 388 -3.28 -1.39 14.40
N ARG A 389 -4.44 -1.91 14.85
CA ARG A 389 -5.75 -1.28 14.60
C ARG A 389 -5.98 -0.03 15.46
N HIS A 390 -5.22 0.12 16.55
CA HIS A 390 -5.46 1.14 17.59
C HIS A 390 -4.30 2.13 17.65
N VAL A 391 -4.02 2.80 16.52
CA VAL A 391 -2.99 3.84 16.47
C VAL A 391 -3.46 5.04 17.30
N GLU A 392 -2.69 5.42 18.31
CA GLU A 392 -3.03 6.50 19.25
C GLU A 392 -2.22 7.77 19.04
N PHE A 393 -1.11 7.68 18.30
CA PHE A 393 -0.28 8.81 17.93
C PHE A 393 0.25 8.61 16.51
N VAL A 394 0.20 9.66 15.71
CA VAL A 394 0.75 9.70 14.35
C VAL A 394 1.53 10.99 14.19
N MET A 395 2.77 10.86 13.77
CA MET A 395 3.61 11.98 13.32
C MET A 395 4.03 11.73 11.87
N GLN A 396 3.93 12.77 11.07
CA GLN A 396 4.38 12.75 9.67
C GLN A 396 5.25 13.99 9.44
N GLU A 397 6.47 13.77 8.93
CA GLU A 397 7.43 14.84 8.65
C GLU A 397 7.62 15.80 9.85
N GLY A 398 7.69 15.20 11.05
CA GLY A 398 7.92 15.95 12.30
C GLY A 398 6.71 16.70 12.87
N ARG A 399 5.53 16.58 12.25
CA ARG A 399 4.28 17.21 12.71
C ARG A 399 3.31 16.16 13.25
N ILE A 400 2.64 16.50 14.36
CA ILE A 400 1.63 15.61 14.94
C ILE A 400 0.36 15.67 14.07
N ALA A 401 0.12 14.57 13.36
CA ALA A 401 -1.06 14.42 12.52
C ALA A 401 -2.29 13.93 13.31
N ARG A 402 -2.06 13.14 14.36
CA ARG A 402 -3.10 12.65 15.27
C ARG A 402 -2.52 12.40 16.65
N SER A 403 -3.28 12.71 17.68
CA SER A 403 -2.93 12.35 19.05
C SER A 403 -4.17 12.05 19.91
N ASN A 404 -4.18 10.85 20.51
CA ASN A 404 -5.07 10.49 21.62
C ASN A 404 -4.32 10.55 22.94
N VAL A 405 -3.12 11.15 22.96
CA VAL A 405 -2.30 11.30 24.16
C VAL A 405 -2.66 12.61 24.84
N GLU A 406 -2.95 12.56 26.13
CA GLU A 406 -3.36 13.72 26.92
C GLU A 406 -2.31 14.85 26.85
N GLY A 407 -2.77 16.07 26.66
CA GLY A 407 -1.91 17.27 26.57
C GLY A 407 -1.20 17.48 25.22
N LEU A 408 -1.43 16.60 24.23
CA LEU A 408 -0.90 16.79 22.88
C LEU A 408 -2.04 17.13 21.90
N SER A 409 -1.88 18.22 21.16
CA SER A 409 -2.80 18.62 20.09
C SER A 409 -2.27 18.25 18.71
N GLU A 410 -3.18 18.03 17.78
CA GLU A 410 -2.86 17.87 16.36
C GLU A 410 -2.31 19.20 15.79
N GLU A 411 -1.31 19.09 14.91
CA GLU A 411 -0.62 20.21 14.25
C GLU A 411 -0.92 20.19 12.74
N LEU A 412 -2.08 19.67 12.37
CA LEU A 412 -2.49 19.55 10.99
C LEU A 412 -2.79 20.93 10.40
N LEU A 413 -2.07 21.23 9.29
CA LEU A 413 -2.23 22.35 8.35
C LEU A 413 -1.75 23.69 8.86
#